data_08c2137d0227c4161204420b1a48a73c
#
_entry.id   08c2137d0227c4161204420b1a48a73c
#
_cell.length_a   1.000
_cell.length_b   1.000
_cell.length_c   1.000
_cell.angle_alpha   90.00
_cell.angle_beta   90.00
_cell.angle_gamma   90.00
#
_symmetry.space_group_name_H-M   'P 1'
#
loop_
_entity.id
_entity.type
_entity.pdbx_description
1 polymer ?
#
loop_
_entity_poly.entity_id
_entity_poly.type
_entity_poly.pdbx_seq_one_letter_code
_entity_poly.pdbx_strand_id
1 'polypeptide(L)'
;MNFEETDSWKRASRLCVEIYKEFNSHQDYGFKDQITRSALSIPSNIAEGLERSSDKESIQFLNYARGSSAELRTQIYIGIEIGYIDKKIGLNWAQESKELSAMLMGLIKYLGNKR
;
A
#
# COMPACT_ATOMS: atom_id res chain seq x y z
N MET A 1 -16.08 -0.39 11.77
CA MET A 1 -16.15 -0.40 10.30
C MET A 1 -15.59 -1.72 9.77
N ASN A 2 -16.28 -2.31 8.82
CA ASN A 2 -15.82 -3.56 8.22
C ASN A 2 -14.78 -3.24 7.14
N PHE A 3 -13.50 -3.49 7.44
CA PHE A 3 -12.42 -3.07 6.53
C PHE A 3 -12.51 -3.78 5.17
N GLU A 4 -13.04 -5.01 5.14
CA GLU A 4 -13.14 -5.77 3.89
C GLU A 4 -14.06 -5.11 2.87
N GLU A 5 -14.91 -4.18 3.30
CA GLU A 5 -15.84 -3.49 2.42
C GLU A 5 -15.30 -2.13 1.96
N THR A 6 -14.15 -1.70 2.48
CA THR A 6 -13.59 -0.40 2.12
C THR A 6 -12.85 -0.48 0.79
N ASP A 7 -12.97 0.58 -0.02
CA ASP A 7 -12.28 0.63 -1.31
C ASP A 7 -10.76 0.65 -1.12
N SER A 8 -10.27 1.35 -0.10
CA SER A 8 -8.83 1.44 0.13
C SER A 8 -8.23 0.07 0.41
N TRP A 9 -8.88 -0.75 1.25
CA TRP A 9 -8.37 -2.08 1.56
C TRP A 9 -8.43 -3.00 0.33
N LYS A 10 -9.54 -2.95 -0.40
CA LYS A 10 -9.69 -3.79 -1.61
C LYS A 10 -8.64 -3.44 -2.65
N ARG A 11 -8.43 -2.16 -2.89
CA ARG A 11 -7.45 -1.71 -3.90
C ARG A 11 -6.03 -2.02 -3.45
N ALA A 12 -5.71 -1.81 -2.18
CA ALA A 12 -4.38 -2.13 -1.65
C ALA A 12 -4.12 -3.64 -1.73
N SER A 13 -5.12 -4.45 -1.43
CA SER A 13 -4.99 -5.91 -1.51
C SER A 13 -4.77 -6.37 -2.94
N ARG A 14 -5.50 -5.79 -3.89
CA ARG A 14 -5.35 -6.13 -5.31
C ARG A 14 -3.95 -5.78 -5.81
N LEU A 15 -3.46 -4.59 -5.46
CA LEU A 15 -2.12 -4.16 -5.83
C LEU A 15 -1.07 -5.12 -5.25
N CYS A 16 -1.24 -5.51 -4.00
CA CYS A 16 -0.34 -6.46 -3.33
C CYS A 16 -0.28 -7.80 -4.09
N VAL A 17 -1.45 -8.33 -4.46
CA VAL A 17 -1.52 -9.59 -5.20
C VAL A 17 -0.82 -9.48 -6.55
N GLU A 18 -1.02 -8.37 -7.27
CA GLU A 18 -0.37 -8.17 -8.58
C GLU A 18 1.14 -8.16 -8.43
N ILE A 19 1.65 -7.47 -7.42
CA ILE A 19 3.10 -7.37 -7.20
C ILE A 19 3.68 -8.74 -6.83
N TYR A 20 3.02 -9.49 -5.94
CA TYR A 20 3.46 -10.84 -5.60
C TYR A 20 3.52 -11.74 -6.83
N LYS A 21 2.51 -11.68 -7.69
CA LYS A 21 2.49 -12.51 -8.90
C LYS A 21 3.60 -12.12 -9.86
N GLU A 22 3.83 -10.82 -10.04
CA GLU A 22 4.87 -10.33 -10.95
C GLU A 22 6.26 -10.77 -10.50
N PHE A 23 6.50 -10.80 -9.19
CA PHE A 23 7.81 -11.12 -8.63
C PHE A 23 7.96 -12.59 -8.21
N ASN A 24 6.95 -13.43 -8.49
CA ASN A 24 6.91 -14.81 -8.00
C ASN A 24 8.18 -15.61 -8.33
N SER A 25 8.73 -15.44 -9.55
CA SER A 25 9.91 -16.19 -10.00
C SER A 25 11.16 -15.33 -10.06
N HIS A 26 11.14 -14.13 -9.48
CA HIS A 26 12.27 -13.20 -9.55
C HIS A 26 13.44 -13.70 -8.72
N GLN A 27 14.65 -13.64 -9.29
CA GLN A 27 15.83 -14.21 -8.66
C GLN A 27 16.59 -13.24 -7.75
N ASP A 28 16.34 -11.93 -7.87
CA ASP A 28 16.88 -10.99 -6.90
C ASP A 28 15.99 -11.05 -5.65
N TYR A 29 16.33 -11.98 -4.76
CA TYR A 29 15.49 -12.26 -3.59
C TYR A 29 15.42 -11.08 -2.63
N GLY A 30 16.49 -10.27 -2.55
CA GLY A 30 16.49 -9.08 -1.69
C GLY A 30 15.48 -8.05 -2.15
N PHE A 31 15.50 -7.74 -3.44
CA PHE A 31 14.55 -6.76 -4.00
C PHE A 31 13.12 -7.30 -3.92
N LYS A 32 12.94 -8.58 -4.29
CA LYS A 32 11.63 -9.24 -4.20
C LYS A 32 11.07 -9.15 -2.77
N ASP A 33 11.89 -9.46 -1.78
CA ASP A 33 11.46 -9.43 -0.38
C ASP A 33 11.02 -8.02 0.02
N GLN A 34 11.80 -7.01 -0.33
CA GLN A 34 11.51 -5.63 0.03
C GLN A 34 10.20 -5.13 -0.60
N ILE A 35 10.02 -5.35 -1.90
CA ILE A 35 8.86 -4.81 -2.60
C ILE A 35 7.58 -5.55 -2.20
N THR A 36 7.64 -6.86 -1.98
CA THR A 36 6.47 -7.62 -1.55
C THR A 36 6.09 -7.30 -0.11
N ARG A 37 7.07 -7.06 0.77
CA ARG A 37 6.80 -6.64 2.15
C ARG A 37 6.10 -5.28 2.19
N SER A 38 6.60 -4.32 1.41
CA SER A 38 5.97 -3.00 1.34
C SER A 38 4.54 -3.11 0.83
N ALA A 39 4.34 -3.91 -0.22
CA ALA A 39 3.00 -4.08 -0.81
C ALA A 39 2.03 -4.70 0.21
N LEU A 40 2.46 -5.75 0.93
CA LEU A 40 1.62 -6.43 1.91
C LEU A 40 1.32 -5.53 3.11
N SER A 41 2.26 -4.67 3.48
CA SER A 41 2.12 -3.80 4.63
C SER A 41 0.98 -2.79 4.48
N ILE A 42 0.64 -2.41 3.24
CA ILE A 42 -0.43 -1.43 3.02
C ILE A 42 -1.79 -1.98 3.47
N PRO A 43 -2.29 -3.08 2.89
CA PRO A 43 -3.60 -3.60 3.33
C PRO A 43 -3.56 -4.10 4.77
N SER A 44 -2.43 -4.63 5.24
CA SER A 44 -2.32 -5.10 6.61
C SER A 44 -2.52 -3.96 7.61
N ASN A 45 -1.90 -2.80 7.36
CA ASN A 45 -2.04 -1.65 8.25
C ASN A 45 -3.40 -0.98 8.12
N ILE A 46 -4.02 -1.01 6.94
CA ILE A 46 -5.40 -0.52 6.79
C ILE A 46 -6.33 -1.36 7.67
N ALA A 47 -6.23 -2.69 7.56
CA ALA A 47 -7.06 -3.60 8.34
C ALA A 47 -6.84 -3.37 9.85
N GLU A 48 -5.57 -3.29 10.25
CA GLU A 48 -5.23 -3.07 11.65
C GLU A 48 -5.84 -1.77 12.16
N GLY A 49 -5.72 -0.69 11.39
CA GLY A 49 -6.24 0.61 11.78
C GLY A 49 -7.76 0.64 11.90
N LEU A 50 -8.45 0.00 10.97
CA LEU A 50 -9.92 0.02 10.97
C LEU A 50 -10.53 -0.91 12.01
N GLU A 51 -9.73 -1.82 12.59
CA GLU A 51 -10.16 -2.69 13.69
C GLU A 51 -9.89 -2.10 15.07
N ARG A 52 -9.19 -0.96 15.15
CA ARG A 52 -8.86 -0.35 16.44
C ARG A 52 -10.08 0.35 17.03
N SER A 53 -10.14 0.40 18.37
CA SER A 53 -11.27 0.99 19.08
C SER A 53 -11.17 2.51 19.21
N SER A 54 -9.96 3.09 19.10
CA SER A 54 -9.80 4.55 19.22
C SER A 54 -9.37 5.15 17.89
N ASP A 55 -9.87 6.35 17.61
CA ASP A 55 -9.51 7.08 16.40
C ASP A 55 -8.02 7.39 16.35
N LYS A 56 -7.42 7.68 17.52
CA LYS A 56 -5.99 7.96 17.61
C LYS A 56 -5.16 6.77 17.14
N GLU A 57 -5.50 5.56 17.57
CA GLU A 57 -4.80 4.35 17.14
C GLU A 57 -5.05 4.07 15.65
N SER A 58 -6.31 4.25 15.22
CA SER A 58 -6.65 4.06 13.80
C SER A 58 -5.80 4.95 12.92
N ILE A 59 -5.68 6.25 13.27
CA ILE A 59 -4.88 7.21 12.52
C ILE A 59 -3.42 6.77 12.45
N GLN A 60 -2.89 6.25 13.56
CA GLN A 60 -1.50 5.80 13.60
C GLN A 60 -1.25 4.68 12.56
N PHE A 61 -2.11 3.66 12.53
CA PHE A 61 -1.94 2.56 11.58
C PHE A 61 -2.20 2.99 10.14
N LEU A 62 -3.14 3.91 9.92
CA LEU A 62 -3.36 4.43 8.56
C LEU A 62 -2.17 5.25 8.10
N ASN A 63 -1.47 5.94 8.99
CA ASN A 63 -0.23 6.61 8.65
C ASN A 63 0.89 5.63 8.33
N TYR A 64 0.95 4.49 9.01
CA TYR A 64 1.88 3.42 8.66
C TYR A 64 1.60 2.92 7.23
N ALA A 65 0.32 2.73 6.88
CA ALA A 65 -0.07 2.33 5.53
C ALA A 65 0.39 3.35 4.48
N ARG A 66 0.25 4.65 4.79
CA ARG A 66 0.73 5.70 3.88
C ARG A 66 2.24 5.65 3.70
N GLY A 67 2.97 5.42 4.80
CA GLY A 67 4.43 5.25 4.73
C GLY A 67 4.82 4.07 3.87
N SER A 68 4.13 2.95 4.03
CA SER A 68 4.36 1.75 3.22
C SER A 68 4.06 2.02 1.75
N SER A 69 3.03 2.81 1.45
CA SER A 69 2.68 3.18 0.08
C SER A 69 3.79 4.02 -0.57
N ALA A 70 4.36 4.96 0.17
CA ALA A 70 5.48 5.76 -0.34
C ALA A 70 6.73 4.91 -0.57
N GLU A 71 7.00 3.98 0.34
CA GLU A 71 8.12 3.06 0.23
C GLU A 71 7.94 2.16 -1.00
N LEU A 72 6.76 1.60 -1.18
CA LEU A 72 6.44 0.78 -2.35
C LEU A 72 6.63 1.55 -3.64
N ARG A 73 6.13 2.79 -3.70
CA ARG A 73 6.25 3.63 -4.89
C ARG A 73 7.71 3.88 -5.25
N THR A 74 8.55 4.15 -4.24
CA THR A 74 9.98 4.31 -4.44
C THR A 74 10.59 3.05 -5.05
N GLN A 75 10.25 1.89 -4.52
CA GLN A 75 10.75 0.61 -5.02
C GLN A 75 10.27 0.33 -6.43
N ILE A 76 9.04 0.72 -6.76
CA ILE A 76 8.52 0.59 -8.12
C ILE A 76 9.34 1.43 -9.10
N TYR A 77 9.61 2.70 -8.77
CA TYR A 77 10.40 3.56 -9.64
C TYR A 77 11.81 3.00 -9.84
N ILE A 78 12.43 2.54 -8.75
CA ILE A 78 13.76 1.91 -8.84
C ILE A 78 13.69 0.65 -9.71
N GLY A 79 12.67 -0.17 -9.51
CA GLY A 79 12.49 -1.40 -10.28
C GLY A 79 12.33 -1.15 -11.77
N ILE A 80 11.67 -0.06 -12.15
CA ILE A 80 11.55 0.34 -13.56
C ILE A 80 12.93 0.68 -14.09
N GLU A 81 13.70 1.49 -13.36
CA GLU A 81 15.01 1.97 -13.81
C GLU A 81 16.02 0.84 -13.99
N ILE A 82 16.00 -0.16 -13.12
CA ILE A 82 16.95 -1.28 -13.22
C ILE A 82 16.42 -2.42 -14.10
N GLY A 83 15.27 -2.23 -14.73
CA GLY A 83 14.74 -3.20 -15.67
C GLY A 83 13.99 -4.38 -15.07
N TYR A 84 13.68 -4.34 -13.79
CA TYR A 84 12.93 -5.42 -13.11
C TYR A 84 11.43 -5.32 -13.35
N ILE A 85 10.94 -4.11 -13.61
CA ILE A 85 9.51 -3.85 -13.75
C ILE A 85 9.29 -3.17 -15.10
N ASP A 86 8.37 -3.72 -15.91
CA ASP A 86 7.95 -3.09 -17.14
C ASP A 86 7.44 -1.68 -16.85
N LYS A 87 7.85 -0.70 -17.65
CA LYS A 87 7.54 0.70 -17.38
C LYS A 87 6.04 0.96 -17.31
N LYS A 88 5.28 0.39 -18.23
CA LYS A 88 3.82 0.61 -18.26
C LYS A 88 3.15 0.04 -17.03
N ILE A 89 3.51 -1.18 -16.66
CA ILE A 89 2.98 -1.85 -15.48
C ILE A 89 3.37 -1.06 -14.23
N GLY A 90 4.66 -0.69 -14.13
CA GLY A 90 5.16 0.03 -12.97
C GLY A 90 4.52 1.38 -12.77
N LEU A 91 4.30 2.14 -13.87
CA LEU A 91 3.65 3.45 -13.76
C LEU A 91 2.20 3.32 -13.33
N ASN A 92 1.50 2.25 -13.73
CA ASN A 92 0.15 1.99 -13.26
C ASN A 92 0.14 1.70 -11.76
N TRP A 93 1.09 0.89 -11.29
CA TRP A 93 1.22 0.59 -9.87
C TRP A 93 1.55 1.86 -9.07
N ALA A 94 2.44 2.69 -9.60
CA ALA A 94 2.83 3.94 -8.92
C ALA A 94 1.62 4.87 -8.81
N GLN A 95 0.80 4.96 -9.86
CA GLN A 95 -0.41 5.78 -9.82
C GLN A 95 -1.40 5.23 -8.80
N GLU A 96 -1.57 3.91 -8.74
CA GLU A 96 -2.44 3.29 -7.75
C GLU A 96 -1.96 3.60 -6.33
N SER A 97 -0.64 3.54 -6.09
CA SER A 97 -0.06 3.89 -4.81
C SER A 97 -0.36 5.35 -4.41
N LYS A 98 -0.29 6.28 -5.39
CA LYS A 98 -0.63 7.68 -5.13
C LYS A 98 -2.08 7.84 -4.72
N GLU A 99 -2.98 7.14 -5.42
CA GLU A 99 -4.41 7.22 -5.12
C GLU A 99 -4.72 6.61 -3.76
N LEU A 100 -4.05 5.51 -3.42
CA LEU A 100 -4.20 4.92 -2.09
C LEU A 100 -3.76 5.89 -1.00
N SER A 101 -2.63 6.56 -1.20
CA SER A 101 -2.15 7.55 -0.23
C SER A 101 -3.16 8.69 -0.04
N ALA A 102 -3.78 9.15 -1.14
CA ALA A 102 -4.79 10.20 -1.07
C ALA A 102 -6.05 9.73 -0.33
N MET A 103 -6.50 8.50 -0.61
CA MET A 103 -7.66 7.92 0.07
C MET A 103 -7.41 7.80 1.56
N LEU A 104 -6.21 7.32 1.94
CA LEU A 104 -5.84 7.16 3.34
C LEU A 104 -5.75 8.50 4.04
N MET A 105 -5.21 9.54 3.37
CA MET A 105 -5.17 10.88 3.93
C MET A 105 -6.57 11.41 4.19
N GLY A 106 -7.51 11.18 3.26
CA GLY A 106 -8.90 11.58 3.44
C GLY A 106 -9.52 10.92 4.66
N LEU A 107 -9.27 9.63 4.84
CA LEU A 107 -9.79 8.88 5.98
C LEU A 107 -9.18 9.37 7.29
N ILE A 108 -7.87 9.62 7.29
CA ILE A 108 -7.17 10.15 8.47
C ILE A 108 -7.76 11.51 8.89
N LYS A 109 -8.00 12.39 7.91
CA LYS A 109 -8.59 13.70 8.19
C LYS A 109 -10.00 13.56 8.74
N TYR A 110 -10.79 12.66 8.16
CA TYR A 110 -12.14 12.41 8.65
C TYR A 110 -12.11 11.97 10.13
N LEU A 111 -11.25 11.01 10.46
CA LEU A 111 -11.15 10.50 11.83
C LEU A 111 -10.62 11.57 12.79
N GLY A 112 -9.68 12.39 12.34
CA GLY A 112 -9.08 13.44 13.16
C GLY A 112 -10.04 14.59 13.45
N ASN A 113 -11.01 14.84 12.59
CA ASN A 113 -11.96 15.96 12.73
C ASN A 113 -13.32 15.50 13.25
N LYS A 114 -13.47 14.22 13.53
CA LYS A 114 -14.71 13.64 14.01
C LYS A 114 -14.95 14.03 15.47
N ARG A 115 -16.18 14.42 15.79
CA ARG A 115 -16.58 14.76 17.16
C ARG A 115 -17.73 13.92 17.61
#